data_5f076ad636709f48127b6b7d02e224f5
#
_entry.id   5f076ad636709f48127b6b7d02e224f5
#
_cell.length_a   1.000
_cell.length_b   1.000
_cell.length_c   1.000
_cell.angle_alpha   90.00
_cell.angle_beta   90.00
_cell.angle_gamma   90.00
#
_symmetry.space_group_name_H-M   'P 1'
#
loop_
_entity.id
_entity.type
_entity.pdbx_description
1 polymer ?
#
loop_
_entity_poly.entity_id
_entity_poly.type
_entity_poly.pdbx_seq_one_letter_code
_entity_poly.pdbx_strand_id
1 'polypeptide(L)' 'MMTMTTTPMNLNAAFELRFESLFQEGRALAFPCDARGEVKLDALSERARNNFFYARATVGREFATPAVAPSMLH' A
#
# COMPACT_ATOMS: atom_id res chain seq x y z
N MET A 1 -14.04 -10.72 -21.96
CA MET A 1 -13.87 -10.58 -21.50
C MET A 1 -13.75 -10.36 -20.75
N MET A 2 -13.67 -10.37 -20.55
CA MET A 2 -13.46 -10.17 -19.80
C MET A 2 -13.21 -10.09 -18.98
N THR A 3 -12.92 -10.19 -18.89
CA THR A 3 -12.59 -10.14 -18.12
C THR A 3 -12.62 -9.87 -17.26
N MET A 4 -12.56 -9.85 -17.12
CA MET A 4 -12.55 -9.52 -16.26
C MET A 4 -12.55 -9.77 -15.31
N THR A 5 -12.40 -10.08 -15.27
CA THR A 5 -12.58 -10.42 -14.40
C THR A 5 -12.03 -10.42 -13.59
N THR A 6 -11.86 -10.23 -13.86
CA THR A 6 -11.16 -10.39 -13.02
C THR A 6 -10.95 -10.25 -11.69
N THR A 7 -10.12 -9.92 -11.16
CA THR A 7 -9.79 -9.97 -9.78
C THR A 7 -10.45 -8.90 -8.99
N PRO A 8 -11.38 -9.25 -8.17
CA PRO A 8 -12.18 -8.27 -7.47
C PRO A 8 -11.38 -7.36 -6.58
N MET A 9 -10.35 -7.87 -5.93
CA MET A 9 -9.61 -7.06 -4.98
C MET A 9 -8.90 -5.92 -5.63
N ASN A 10 -8.44 -6.13 -6.84
CA ASN A 10 -7.73 -5.08 -7.52
C ASN A 10 -8.63 -3.96 -7.95
N LEU A 11 -9.90 -4.24 -8.05
CA LEU A 11 -10.85 -3.23 -8.47
C LEU A 11 -11.01 -2.16 -7.42
N ASN A 12 -10.72 -2.50 -6.17
CA ASN A 12 -10.92 -1.55 -5.09
C ASN A 12 -9.68 -0.76 -4.78
N ALA A 13 -8.56 -1.10 -5.40
CA ALA A 13 -7.31 -0.45 -5.06
C ALA A 13 -6.52 -0.17 -6.30
N ALA A 14 -6.91 0.88 -7.01
CA ALA A 14 -6.19 1.32 -8.18
C ALA A 14 -4.86 1.96 -7.80
N PHE A 15 -4.69 2.32 -6.54
CA PHE A 15 -3.49 3.01 -6.06
C PHE A 15 -2.95 2.30 -4.83
N GLU A 16 -1.69 2.56 -4.57
CA GLU A 16 -1.06 2.04 -3.35
C GLU A 16 -0.31 3.17 -2.67
N LEU A 17 -0.30 3.12 -1.34
CA LEU A 17 0.51 4.02 -0.54
C LEU A 17 1.81 3.29 -0.25
N ARG A 18 2.92 3.85 -0.70
CA ARG A 18 4.19 3.15 -0.71
C ARG A 18 5.15 3.82 0.25
N PHE A 19 5.68 3.02 1.18
CA PHE A 19 6.66 3.47 2.15
C PHE A 19 8.00 2.86 1.78
N GLU A 20 8.93 3.68 1.31
CA GLU A 20 10.26 3.20 0.95
C GLU A 20 11.12 3.10 2.20
N SER A 21 11.89 2.02 2.31
CA SER A 21 12.79 1.86 3.43
C SER A 21 13.92 2.88 3.35
N LEU A 22 14.29 3.45 4.49
CA LEU A 22 15.42 4.37 4.55
C LEU A 22 16.75 3.63 4.65
N PHE A 23 16.72 2.36 5.00
CA PHE A 23 17.94 1.62 5.26
C PHE A 23 18.22 0.51 4.26
N GLN A 24 17.17 -0.01 3.62
CA GLN A 24 17.34 -1.13 2.71
C GLN A 24 16.84 -0.72 1.35
N GLU A 25 17.78 -0.40 0.50
CA GLU A 25 17.46 0.05 -0.84
C GLU A 25 16.65 -1.01 -1.57
N GLY A 26 15.62 -0.57 -2.27
CA GLY A 26 14.77 -1.48 -3.02
C GLY A 26 13.68 -2.14 -2.20
N ARG A 27 13.66 -1.90 -0.90
CA ARG A 27 12.65 -2.47 -0.04
C ARG A 27 11.59 -1.44 0.29
N ALA A 28 10.33 -1.85 0.22
CA ALA A 28 9.23 -0.94 0.49
C ALA A 28 8.03 -1.73 0.97
N LEU A 29 7.16 -1.06 1.71
CA LEU A 29 5.85 -1.58 2.06
C LEU A 29 4.82 -0.81 1.25
N ALA A 30 3.83 -1.51 0.74
CA ALA A 30 2.78 -0.88 -0.05
C ALA A 30 1.43 -1.37 0.43
N PHE A 31 0.46 -0.45 0.49
CA PHE A 31 -0.88 -0.76 0.98
C PHE A 31 -1.90 -0.18 0.03
N PRO A 32 -3.01 -0.88 -0.22
CA PRO A 32 -4.04 -0.36 -1.11
C PRO A 32 -4.63 0.93 -0.56
N CYS A 33 -4.80 1.91 -1.43
CA CYS A 33 -5.35 3.19 -1.02
C CYS A 33 -6.12 3.81 -2.18
N ASP A 34 -6.78 4.93 -1.90
CA ASP A 34 -7.43 5.69 -2.95
C ASP A 34 -6.47 6.73 -3.51
N ALA A 35 -6.95 7.52 -4.44
CA ALA A 35 -6.10 8.49 -5.14
C ALA A 35 -5.55 9.56 -4.19
N ARG A 36 -6.16 9.72 -3.02
CA ARG A 36 -5.71 10.70 -2.05
C ARG A 36 -4.74 10.11 -1.05
N GLY A 37 -4.49 8.80 -1.13
CA GLY A 37 -3.57 8.15 -0.22
C GLY A 37 -4.22 7.61 1.03
N GLU A 38 -5.53 7.56 1.06
CA GLU A 38 -6.22 7.02 2.22
C GLU A 38 -6.28 5.51 2.11
N VAL A 39 -5.65 4.83 3.07
CA VAL A 39 -5.54 3.39 3.03
C VAL A 39 -6.86 2.76 3.46
N LYS A 40 -7.24 1.72 2.75
CA LYS A 40 -8.49 1.02 3.03
C LYS A 40 -8.22 -0.06 4.07
N LEU A 41 -8.35 0.31 5.32
CA LEU A 41 -8.01 -0.57 6.42
C LEU A 41 -8.85 -1.84 6.42
N ASP A 42 -10.11 -1.73 5.99
CA ASP A 42 -10.99 -2.88 5.96
C ASP A 42 -10.55 -3.94 4.96
N ALA A 43 -9.76 -3.54 3.98
CA ALA A 43 -9.27 -4.47 2.97
C ALA A 43 -7.99 -5.16 3.40
N LEU A 44 -7.44 -4.81 4.55
CA LEU A 44 -6.18 -5.36 5.00
C LEU A 44 -6.41 -6.50 5.97
N SER A 45 -5.56 -7.51 5.89
CA SER A 45 -5.51 -8.51 6.94
C SER A 45 -5.03 -7.86 8.22
N GLU A 46 -5.17 -8.57 9.32
CA GLU A 46 -4.69 -8.04 10.59
C GLU A 46 -3.20 -7.79 10.53
N ARG A 47 -2.47 -8.69 9.92
CA ARG A 47 -1.03 -8.55 9.80
C ARG A 47 -0.65 -7.33 8.98
N ALA A 48 -1.32 -7.14 7.86
CA ALA A 48 -1.04 -6.00 7.00
C ALA A 48 -1.40 -4.69 7.69
N ARG A 49 -2.48 -4.71 8.47
CA ARG A 49 -2.90 -3.53 9.20
C ARG A 49 -1.86 -3.13 10.24
N ASN A 50 -1.32 -4.13 10.94
CA ASN A 50 -0.27 -3.87 11.92
C ASN A 50 0.97 -3.33 11.25
N ASN A 51 1.32 -3.86 10.08
CA ASN A 51 2.46 -3.35 9.34
C ASN A 51 2.25 -1.91 8.90
N PHE A 52 1.02 -1.58 8.52
CA PHE A 52 0.71 -0.23 8.12
C PHE A 52 0.89 0.76 9.28
N PHE A 53 0.38 0.39 10.45
CA PHE A 53 0.53 1.27 11.61
C PHE A 53 1.99 1.41 12.02
N TYR A 54 2.76 0.34 11.89
CA TYR A 54 4.18 0.41 12.17
C TYR A 54 4.88 1.36 11.19
N ALA A 55 4.56 1.23 9.91
CA ALA A 55 5.19 2.08 8.90
C ALA A 55 4.87 3.55 9.16
N ARG A 56 3.61 3.85 9.47
CA ARG A 56 3.22 5.23 9.76
C ARG A 56 3.96 5.79 10.97
N ALA A 57 4.10 4.97 11.98
CA ALA A 57 4.71 5.43 13.23
C ALA A 57 6.21 5.64 13.08
N THR A 58 6.81 5.05 12.06
CA THR A 58 8.27 5.10 11.92
C THR A 58 8.71 5.90 10.69
N VAL A 59 7.82 6.71 10.12
CA VAL A 59 8.20 7.62 9.05
C VAL A 59 9.28 8.56 9.57
N GLY A 60 10.34 8.71 8.78
CA GLY A 60 11.46 9.55 9.17
C GLY A 60 12.54 8.79 9.90
N ARG A 61 12.25 7.57 10.38
CA ARG A 61 13.23 6.76 11.07
C ARG A 61 13.51 5.46 10.33
N GLU A 62 12.45 4.75 9.95
CA GLU A 62 12.60 3.48 9.23
C GLU A 62 12.17 3.63 7.78
N PHE A 63 11.22 4.49 7.54
CA PHE A 63 10.63 4.67 6.22
C PHE A 63 10.59 6.12 5.84
N ALA A 64 10.70 6.37 4.54
CA ALA A 64 10.51 7.71 4.01
C ALA A 64 9.03 8.05 4.04
N THR A 65 8.72 9.33 3.88
CA THR A 65 7.34 9.79 3.75
C THR A 65 6.68 9.02 2.61
N PRO A 66 5.51 8.44 2.84
CA PRO A 66 4.89 7.61 1.81
C PRO A 66 4.41 8.43 0.62
N ALA A 67 4.31 7.76 -0.50
CA ALA A 67 3.82 8.38 -1.73
C ALA A 67 2.72 7.51 -2.32
N VAL A 68 1.79 8.15 -2.98
CA VAL A 68 0.72 7.46 -3.71
C VAL A 68 1.24 7.12 -5.09
N ALA A 69 1.04 5.89 -5.50
CA ALA A 69 1.47 5.43 -6.81
C ALA A 69 0.41 4.51 -7.38
N PRO A 70 0.40 4.33 -8.70
CA PRO A 70 -0.50 3.34 -9.29
C PRO A 70 -0.15 1.97 -8.74
N SER A 71 -1.18 1.18 -8.48
CA SER A 71 -0.96 -0.15 -7.96
C SER A 71 -0.27 -1.00 -9.02
N MET A 72 0.76 -1.72 -8.60
CA MET A 72 1.49 -2.61 -9.49
C MET A 72 0.88 -3.99 -9.52
N LEU A 73 -0.12 -4.23 -8.71
CA LEU A 73 -0.78 -5.53 -8.69
C LEU A 73 -1.77 -5.65 -9.82
N HIS A 74 -1.79 -6.77 -10.46
CA HIS A 74 -2.70 -7.01 -11.57
C HIS A 74 -3.54 -8.23 -11.33
#